data_95067b635d73863fd62c9664a0ef53be
#
_entry.id   95067b635d73863fd62c9664a0ef53be
#
_cell.length_a   1.000
_cell.length_b   1.000
_cell.length_c   1.000
_cell.angle_alpha   90.00
_cell.angle_beta   90.00
_cell.angle_gamma   90.00
#
_symmetry.space_group_name_H-M   'P 1'
#
loop_
_entity.id
_entity.type
_entity.pdbx_description
1 polymer ?
#
loop_
_entity_poly.entity_id
_entity_poly.type
_entity_poly.pdbx_seq_one_letter_code
_entity_poly.pdbx_strand_id
1 'polypeptide(L)'
;MPTRRQALKSFSAVGSLALATGLYTWQVEPHWLEFTFPALPVCGLPASLEGCTLAQISDTHVGPRVDDAYILESFRRVRQLVPDFVIYTGDWITYRGARELEHLQRISPELPHGRIGTIGILGNHDYGFGWSMLDVADRVSAIVRNAGVTLLRNEAVTISGLQFVGLEDLWSPVFDPGEIIIKKSGDASTIVLCHNPDTADESVWGQYKGWILCGHTHGGQCKPPFLPPPLLPVKNKRYTSGEFALSGNRRMYISRGVGHLLQVRFNVRPEIPVFRLQASG
;
A
#
# COMPACT_ATOMS: atom_id res chain seq x y z
N MET A 1 24.84 -38.25 26.58
CA MET A 1 23.63 -37.48 26.92
C MET A 1 24.03 -36.18 27.54
N PRO A 2 23.37 -35.03 27.26
CA PRO A 2 23.70 -33.78 27.90
C PRO A 2 23.48 -33.84 29.41
N THR A 3 24.34 -33.20 30.16
CA THR A 3 24.16 -33.10 31.62
C THR A 3 22.97 -32.18 31.93
N ARG A 4 22.35 -32.35 33.13
CA ARG A 4 21.23 -31.52 33.59
C ARG A 4 21.57 -30.01 33.48
N ARG A 5 22.82 -29.63 33.78
CA ARG A 5 23.31 -28.25 33.70
C ARG A 5 23.40 -27.77 32.24
N GLN A 6 23.80 -28.62 31.29
CA GLN A 6 23.82 -28.31 29.85
C GLN A 6 22.41 -28.15 29.33
N ALA A 7 21.48 -29.08 29.67
CA ALA A 7 20.08 -28.97 29.30
C ALA A 7 19.45 -27.66 29.81
N LEU A 8 19.64 -27.29 31.08
CA LEU A 8 19.14 -26.04 31.64
C LEU A 8 19.70 -24.81 30.89
N LYS A 9 21.01 -24.78 30.59
CA LYS A 9 21.61 -23.70 29.82
C LYS A 9 21.03 -23.59 28.42
N SER A 10 20.78 -24.74 27.74
CA SER A 10 20.16 -24.76 26.42
C SER A 10 18.72 -24.25 26.48
N PHE A 11 17.91 -24.68 27.45
CA PHE A 11 16.56 -24.17 27.66
C PHE A 11 16.54 -22.65 27.93
N SER A 12 17.42 -22.16 28.79
CA SER A 12 17.52 -20.73 29.04
C SER A 12 17.92 -19.94 27.80
N ALA A 13 18.88 -20.43 27.01
CA ALA A 13 19.30 -19.78 25.77
C ALA A 13 18.15 -19.74 24.72
N VAL A 14 17.44 -20.84 24.55
CA VAL A 14 16.27 -20.91 23.64
C VAL A 14 15.16 -19.96 24.11
N GLY A 15 14.87 -19.96 25.41
CA GLY A 15 13.87 -19.05 26.00
C GLY A 15 14.23 -17.58 25.81
N SER A 16 15.50 -17.22 26.04
CA SER A 16 15.99 -15.84 25.81
C SER A 16 15.92 -15.43 24.34
N LEU A 17 16.27 -16.32 23.43
CA LEU A 17 16.17 -16.07 21.97
C LEU A 17 14.71 -15.88 21.54
N ALA A 18 13.81 -16.74 22.01
CA ALA A 18 12.39 -16.63 21.72
C ALA A 18 11.80 -15.30 22.23
N LEU A 19 12.15 -14.89 23.45
CA LEU A 19 11.74 -13.60 24.01
C LEU A 19 12.29 -12.43 23.20
N ALA A 20 13.58 -12.45 22.86
CA ALA A 20 14.21 -11.40 22.06
C ALA A 20 13.58 -11.30 20.67
N THR A 21 13.31 -12.44 20.01
CA THR A 21 12.60 -12.49 18.73
C THR A 21 11.17 -11.93 18.87
N GLY A 22 10.46 -12.32 19.92
CA GLY A 22 9.10 -11.80 20.19
C GLY A 22 9.10 -10.28 20.40
N LEU A 23 10.01 -9.75 21.17
CA LEU A 23 10.15 -8.29 21.37
C LEU A 23 10.55 -7.56 20.08
N TYR A 24 11.46 -8.12 19.29
CA TYR A 24 11.86 -7.58 18.01
C TYR A 24 10.68 -7.51 17.03
N THR A 25 9.94 -8.59 16.88
CA THR A 25 8.80 -8.68 15.95
C THR A 25 7.63 -7.79 16.36
N TRP A 26 7.50 -7.51 17.64
CA TRP A 26 6.41 -6.69 18.19
C TRP A 26 6.78 -5.19 18.28
N GLN A 27 8.00 -4.85 18.72
CA GLN A 27 8.35 -3.46 19.03
C GLN A 27 9.30 -2.81 18.02
N VAL A 28 10.13 -3.59 17.34
CA VAL A 28 11.19 -3.04 16.48
C VAL A 28 10.76 -3.06 15.02
N GLU A 29 10.52 -4.23 14.45
CA GLU A 29 10.31 -4.37 13.02
C GLU A 29 9.04 -3.67 12.53
N PRO A 30 7.88 -3.65 13.24
CA PRO A 30 6.70 -2.92 12.80
C PRO A 30 6.89 -1.40 12.66
N HIS A 31 7.89 -0.84 13.32
CA HIS A 31 8.21 0.59 13.29
C HIS A 31 9.50 0.91 12.51
N TRP A 32 10.12 -0.10 11.91
CA TRP A 32 11.36 0.07 11.15
C TRP A 32 11.08 0.29 9.66
N LEU A 33 10.51 1.45 9.35
CA LEU A 33 10.14 1.86 7.98
C LEU A 33 11.34 1.87 7.04
N GLU A 34 11.18 1.24 5.89
CA GLU A 34 12.12 1.20 4.78
C GLU A 34 11.62 2.03 3.59
N PHE A 35 12.51 2.83 3.00
CA PHE A 35 12.28 3.43 1.70
C PHE A 35 12.98 2.58 0.64
N THR A 36 12.25 2.19 -0.38
CA THR A 36 12.78 1.50 -1.56
C THR A 36 12.72 2.43 -2.77
N PHE A 37 13.62 2.26 -3.75
CA PHE A 37 13.76 3.18 -4.88
C PHE A 37 13.71 2.43 -6.21
N PRO A 38 12.59 1.81 -6.56
CA PRO A 38 12.44 1.09 -7.83
C PRO A 38 12.29 2.06 -9.01
N ALA A 39 12.71 1.61 -10.20
CA ALA A 39 12.37 2.29 -11.44
C ALA A 39 10.93 2.01 -11.83
N LEU A 40 10.26 3.00 -12.43
CA LEU A 40 8.90 2.86 -12.97
C LEU A 40 8.91 3.27 -14.46
N PRO A 41 9.28 2.35 -15.36
CA PRO A 41 9.25 2.63 -16.80
C PRO A 41 7.80 2.72 -17.29
N VAL A 42 7.41 3.88 -17.82
CA VAL A 42 6.06 4.20 -18.29
C VAL A 42 6.09 4.45 -19.79
N CYS A 43 5.26 3.71 -20.55
CA CYS A 43 5.13 3.91 -21.98
C CYS A 43 4.49 5.27 -22.27
N GLY A 44 5.05 6.02 -23.23
CA GLY A 44 4.55 7.33 -23.61
C GLY A 44 4.65 8.40 -22.52
N LEU A 45 5.53 8.22 -21.52
CA LEU A 45 5.73 9.21 -20.45
C LEU A 45 6.05 10.59 -21.04
N PRO A 46 5.32 11.66 -20.63
CA PRO A 46 5.70 13.01 -21.03
C PRO A 46 7.13 13.35 -20.65
N ALA A 47 7.89 13.97 -21.57
CA ALA A 47 9.29 14.31 -21.34
C ALA A 47 9.52 15.17 -20.09
N SER A 48 8.53 16.01 -19.73
CA SER A 48 8.56 16.83 -18.51
C SER A 48 8.50 16.03 -17.21
N LEU A 49 8.12 14.75 -17.28
CA LEU A 49 8.01 13.84 -16.13
C LEU A 49 9.17 12.83 -16.05
N GLU A 50 10.09 12.84 -17.02
CA GLU A 50 11.28 11.99 -16.97
C GLU A 50 12.11 12.29 -15.72
N GLY A 51 12.40 11.25 -14.94
CA GLY A 51 13.15 11.36 -13.69
C GLY A 51 12.36 11.87 -12.49
N CYS A 52 11.09 12.27 -12.66
CA CYS A 52 10.22 12.64 -11.54
C CYS A 52 10.03 11.47 -10.57
N THR A 53 9.80 11.81 -9.31
CA THR A 53 9.62 10.84 -8.22
C THR A 53 8.16 10.67 -7.86
N LEU A 54 7.75 9.43 -7.58
CA LEU A 54 6.41 9.07 -7.14
C LEU A 54 6.51 8.23 -5.87
N ALA A 55 6.10 8.79 -4.73
CA ALA A 55 6.06 8.07 -3.46
C ALA A 55 4.71 7.37 -3.29
N GLN A 56 4.72 6.05 -3.02
CA GLN A 56 3.52 5.27 -2.74
C GLN A 56 3.38 5.03 -1.24
N ILE A 57 2.31 5.51 -0.65
CA ILE A 57 1.91 5.24 0.73
C ILE A 57 0.70 4.30 0.68
N SER A 58 0.71 3.23 1.43
CA SER A 58 -0.35 2.23 1.46
C SER A 58 -0.57 1.71 2.86
N ASP A 59 -1.80 1.26 3.13
CA ASP A 59 -2.11 0.48 4.34
C ASP A 59 -1.65 1.19 5.62
N THR A 60 -2.03 2.45 5.77
CA THR A 60 -1.67 3.24 6.96
C THR A 60 -2.42 2.77 8.19
N HIS A 61 -3.66 2.26 8.03
CA HIS A 61 -4.52 1.77 9.09
C HIS A 61 -4.57 2.71 10.30
N VAL A 62 -4.64 4.02 10.03
CA VAL A 62 -4.73 5.05 11.06
C VAL A 62 -5.85 4.72 12.05
N GLY A 63 -5.53 4.77 13.33
CA GLY A 63 -6.46 4.45 14.38
C GLY A 63 -5.77 3.94 15.63
N PRO A 64 -6.52 3.52 16.67
CA PRO A 64 -5.96 3.21 17.99
C PRO A 64 -4.94 2.06 18.05
N ARG A 65 -4.76 1.34 16.94
CA ARG A 65 -3.84 0.18 16.86
C ARG A 65 -2.46 0.51 16.31
N VAL A 66 -2.37 1.55 15.51
CA VAL A 66 -1.11 2.02 14.92
C VAL A 66 -0.73 3.31 15.64
N ASP A 67 0.51 3.38 16.10
CA ASP A 67 1.01 4.56 16.81
C ASP A 67 0.99 5.79 15.89
N ASP A 68 0.23 6.82 16.29
CA ASP A 68 0.15 8.10 15.58
C ASP A 68 1.53 8.73 15.40
N ALA A 69 2.41 8.64 16.41
CA ALA A 69 3.76 9.21 16.32
C ALA A 69 4.59 8.53 15.22
N TYR A 70 4.44 7.21 15.06
CA TYR A 70 5.08 6.47 13.98
C TYR A 70 4.55 6.87 12.60
N ILE A 71 3.23 7.02 12.45
CA ILE A 71 2.62 7.46 11.20
C ILE A 71 3.07 8.89 10.84
N LEU A 72 3.02 9.82 11.80
CA LEU A 72 3.44 11.21 11.60
C LEU A 72 4.93 11.31 11.24
N GLU A 73 5.78 10.51 11.89
CA GLU A 73 7.20 10.43 11.55
C GLU A 73 7.42 9.86 10.14
N SER A 74 6.65 8.85 9.75
CA SER A 74 6.68 8.30 8.39
C SER A 74 6.31 9.37 7.36
N PHE A 75 5.26 10.14 7.62
CA PHE A 75 4.83 11.25 6.76
C PHE A 75 5.88 12.36 6.70
N ARG A 76 6.48 12.73 7.84
CA ARG A 76 7.57 13.71 7.90
C ARG A 76 8.75 13.29 7.02
N ARG A 77 9.13 12.01 7.05
CA ARG A 77 10.22 11.46 6.22
C ARG A 77 9.88 11.50 4.73
N VAL A 78 8.62 11.25 4.33
CA VAL A 78 8.19 11.42 2.94
C VAL A 78 8.28 12.87 2.50
N ARG A 79 7.81 13.83 3.33
CA ARG A 79 7.93 15.27 3.02
C ARG A 79 9.38 15.72 2.80
N GLN A 80 10.33 15.14 3.52
CA GLN A 80 11.77 15.45 3.34
C GLN A 80 12.33 15.00 1.99
N LEU A 81 11.73 14.00 1.35
CA LEU A 81 12.11 13.56 0.00
C LEU A 81 11.60 14.49 -1.09
N VAL A 82 10.66 15.40 -0.76
CA VAL A 82 10.04 16.35 -1.69
C VAL A 82 9.56 15.67 -2.99
N PRO A 83 8.72 14.60 -2.91
CA PRO A 83 8.32 13.86 -4.09
C PRO A 83 7.49 14.71 -5.05
N ASP A 84 7.56 14.37 -6.35
CA ASP A 84 6.75 15.02 -7.39
C ASP A 84 5.30 14.56 -7.32
N PHE A 85 5.09 13.28 -7.13
CA PHE A 85 3.79 12.69 -6.89
C PHE A 85 3.77 11.95 -5.56
N VAL A 86 2.66 12.04 -4.85
CA VAL A 86 2.33 11.15 -3.73
C VAL A 86 1.06 10.40 -4.10
N ILE A 87 1.10 9.07 -4.02
CA ILE A 87 -0.07 8.24 -4.21
C ILE A 87 -0.39 7.45 -2.95
N TYR A 88 -1.69 7.31 -2.69
CA TYR A 88 -2.21 6.50 -1.59
C TYR A 88 -3.01 5.34 -2.17
N THR A 89 -2.58 4.11 -1.88
CA THR A 89 -3.22 2.91 -2.45
C THR A 89 -4.15 2.20 -1.46
N GLY A 90 -4.86 2.99 -0.63
CA GLY A 90 -5.97 2.51 0.19
C GLY A 90 -5.58 2.02 1.59
N ASP A 91 -6.59 1.55 2.31
CA ASP A 91 -6.54 1.15 3.72
C ASP A 91 -5.99 2.28 4.61
N TRP A 92 -6.67 3.44 4.51
CA TRP A 92 -6.42 4.61 5.34
C TRP A 92 -6.66 4.31 6.81
N ILE A 93 -7.73 3.58 7.08
CA ILE A 93 -8.14 3.14 8.42
C ILE A 93 -8.45 1.65 8.43
N THR A 94 -8.60 1.07 9.63
CA THR A 94 -9.33 -0.19 9.83
C THR A 94 -10.57 0.12 10.63
N TYR A 95 -11.67 0.40 9.95
CA TYR A 95 -12.90 0.85 10.61
C TYR A 95 -13.45 -0.17 11.61
N ARG A 96 -13.64 0.28 12.85
CA ARG A 96 -14.29 -0.47 13.94
C ARG A 96 -15.32 0.38 14.67
N GLY A 97 -15.40 1.67 14.33
CA GLY A 97 -16.31 2.64 14.93
C GLY A 97 -15.91 4.08 14.61
N ALA A 98 -16.40 5.03 15.37
CA ALA A 98 -16.12 6.45 15.14
C ALA A 98 -14.66 6.85 15.40
N ARG A 99 -13.98 6.15 16.29
CA ARG A 99 -12.61 6.50 16.72
C ARG A 99 -11.60 6.49 15.58
N GLU A 100 -11.68 5.54 14.67
CA GLU A 100 -10.78 5.46 13.52
C GLU A 100 -10.94 6.68 12.60
N LEU A 101 -12.18 7.13 12.39
CA LEU A 101 -12.47 8.35 11.62
C LEU A 101 -11.96 9.60 12.33
N GLU A 102 -12.11 9.67 13.66
CA GLU A 102 -11.57 10.78 14.47
C GLU A 102 -10.05 10.84 14.40
N HIS A 103 -9.38 9.67 14.44
CA HIS A 103 -7.92 9.59 14.24
C HIS A 103 -7.52 10.05 12.84
N LEU A 104 -8.20 9.57 11.79
CA LEU A 104 -7.92 10.00 10.43
C LEU A 104 -8.12 11.51 10.26
N GLN A 105 -9.20 12.06 10.80
CA GLN A 105 -9.47 13.50 10.78
C GLN A 105 -8.34 14.30 11.44
N ARG A 106 -7.81 13.82 12.56
CA ARG A 106 -6.72 14.47 13.30
C ARG A 106 -5.39 14.42 12.54
N ILE A 107 -5.12 13.29 11.86
CA ILE A 107 -3.83 13.07 11.16
C ILE A 107 -3.85 13.61 9.73
N SER A 108 -5.02 13.72 9.10
CA SER A 108 -5.13 14.09 7.69
C SER A 108 -4.49 15.44 7.32
N PRO A 109 -4.42 16.48 8.17
CA PRO A 109 -3.69 17.69 7.85
C PRO A 109 -2.18 17.49 7.67
N GLU A 110 -1.63 16.40 8.17
CA GLU A 110 -0.21 16.05 8.10
C GLU A 110 0.12 15.12 6.93
N LEU A 111 -0.84 14.81 6.07
CA LEU A 111 -0.60 13.97 4.89
C LEU A 111 0.49 14.58 4.00
N PRO A 112 1.51 13.83 3.57
CA PRO A 112 2.45 14.32 2.58
C PRO A 112 1.79 14.52 1.22
N HIS A 113 2.23 15.57 0.54
CA HIS A 113 1.75 15.92 -0.80
C HIS A 113 2.89 15.92 -1.82
N GLY A 114 2.56 15.55 -3.04
CA GLY A 114 3.47 15.69 -4.17
C GLY A 114 3.46 17.13 -4.71
N ARG A 115 4.60 17.58 -5.21
CA ARG A 115 4.74 18.93 -5.83
C ARG A 115 3.85 19.10 -7.06
N ILE A 116 3.57 18.01 -7.79
CA ILE A 116 2.79 17.99 -9.03
C ILE A 116 1.39 17.45 -8.76
N GLY A 117 1.26 16.41 -7.95
CA GLY A 117 -0.05 15.81 -7.67
C GLY A 117 -0.07 14.87 -6.46
N THR A 118 -1.24 14.80 -5.83
CA THR A 118 -1.52 13.88 -4.73
C THR A 118 -2.80 13.14 -5.04
N ILE A 119 -2.70 11.84 -5.25
CA ILE A 119 -3.79 10.99 -5.71
C ILE A 119 -4.01 9.86 -4.68
N GLY A 120 -5.24 9.41 -4.52
CA GLY A 120 -5.54 8.30 -3.62
C GLY A 120 -6.70 7.46 -4.11
N ILE A 121 -6.78 6.25 -3.56
CA ILE A 121 -7.92 5.34 -3.67
C ILE A 121 -8.30 4.84 -2.28
N LEU A 122 -9.42 4.13 -2.18
CA LEU A 122 -9.81 3.41 -0.98
C LEU A 122 -9.31 1.95 -1.03
N GLY A 123 -9.11 1.36 0.16
CA GLY A 123 -8.92 -0.08 0.34
C GLY A 123 -10.15 -0.71 1.00
N ASN A 124 -10.14 -2.03 1.16
CA ASN A 124 -11.30 -2.76 1.68
C ASN A 124 -11.66 -2.33 3.12
N HIS A 125 -10.69 -2.03 3.97
CA HIS A 125 -10.95 -1.62 5.35
C HIS A 125 -11.60 -0.24 5.47
N ASP A 126 -11.52 0.60 4.45
CA ASP A 126 -12.17 1.90 4.37
C ASP A 126 -13.69 1.79 4.14
N TYR A 127 -14.20 0.60 3.78
CA TYR A 127 -15.63 0.29 3.63
C TYR A 127 -16.24 -0.32 4.88
N GLY A 128 -15.58 -0.26 6.01
CA GLY A 128 -16.13 -0.70 7.28
C GLY A 128 -16.28 -2.21 7.43
N PHE A 129 -17.25 -2.61 8.28
CA PHE A 129 -17.51 -4.02 8.54
C PHE A 129 -18.00 -4.76 7.29
N GLY A 130 -17.41 -5.92 7.03
CA GLY A 130 -17.75 -6.73 5.85
C GLY A 130 -17.46 -6.03 4.52
N TRP A 131 -16.69 -4.94 4.56
CA TRP A 131 -16.23 -4.17 3.40
C TRP A 131 -17.35 -3.65 2.50
N SER A 132 -18.51 -3.32 3.11
CA SER A 132 -19.73 -2.97 2.38
C SER A 132 -20.44 -1.72 2.87
N MET A 133 -19.88 -1.02 3.88
CA MET A 133 -20.47 0.19 4.45
C MET A 133 -20.08 1.42 3.61
N LEU A 134 -20.92 1.79 2.65
CA LEU A 134 -20.66 2.92 1.75
C LEU A 134 -20.62 4.26 2.49
N ASP A 135 -21.41 4.43 3.54
CA ASP A 135 -21.39 5.63 4.38
C ASP A 135 -20.03 5.84 5.07
N VAL A 136 -19.36 4.76 5.47
CA VAL A 136 -17.99 4.82 6.01
C VAL A 136 -16.99 5.22 4.92
N ALA A 137 -17.08 4.59 3.75
CA ALA A 137 -16.25 4.92 2.60
C ALA A 137 -16.40 6.39 2.18
N ASP A 138 -17.64 6.92 2.21
CA ASP A 138 -17.91 8.32 1.89
C ASP A 138 -17.32 9.28 2.94
N ARG A 139 -17.37 8.91 4.22
CA ARG A 139 -16.74 9.69 5.30
C ARG A 139 -15.23 9.70 5.19
N VAL A 140 -14.59 8.54 4.95
CA VAL A 140 -13.14 8.48 4.67
C VAL A 140 -12.80 9.34 3.46
N SER A 141 -13.58 9.21 2.37
CA SER A 141 -13.41 10.00 1.16
C SER A 141 -13.45 11.51 1.42
N ALA A 142 -14.43 11.95 2.21
CA ALA A 142 -14.57 13.37 2.56
C ALA A 142 -13.37 13.87 3.36
N ILE A 143 -12.88 13.12 4.34
CA ILE A 143 -11.74 13.50 5.17
C ILE A 143 -10.48 13.67 4.28
N VAL A 144 -10.15 12.69 3.45
CA VAL A 144 -8.92 12.73 2.66
C VAL A 144 -8.99 13.73 1.52
N ARG A 145 -10.17 13.95 0.90
CA ARG A 145 -10.40 15.03 -0.08
C ARG A 145 -10.22 16.40 0.54
N ASN A 146 -10.76 16.62 1.73
CA ASN A 146 -10.59 17.87 2.48
C ASN A 146 -9.12 18.12 2.85
N ALA A 147 -8.32 17.08 2.97
CA ALA A 147 -6.88 17.18 3.17
C ALA A 147 -6.08 17.38 1.86
N GLY A 148 -6.74 17.59 0.71
CA GLY A 148 -6.10 17.92 -0.56
C GLY A 148 -5.73 16.70 -1.43
N VAL A 149 -6.22 15.51 -1.13
CA VAL A 149 -6.01 14.32 -1.96
C VAL A 149 -7.06 14.25 -3.06
N THR A 150 -6.63 14.10 -4.32
CA THR A 150 -7.52 13.74 -5.44
C THR A 150 -7.88 12.26 -5.30
N LEU A 151 -8.96 11.98 -4.59
CA LEU A 151 -9.42 10.60 -4.35
C LEU A 151 -10.25 10.11 -5.52
N LEU A 152 -9.82 9.01 -6.12
CA LEU A 152 -10.44 8.35 -7.27
C LEU A 152 -11.25 7.12 -6.81
N ARG A 153 -12.48 7.01 -7.31
CA ARG A 153 -13.41 5.90 -7.01
C ARG A 153 -14.05 5.44 -8.33
N ASN A 154 -13.44 4.48 -9.02
CA ASN A 154 -13.70 4.15 -10.43
C ASN A 154 -13.62 5.40 -11.31
N GLU A 155 -12.63 6.24 -11.07
CA GLU A 155 -12.42 7.53 -11.74
C GLU A 155 -11.00 7.62 -12.29
N ALA A 156 -10.78 8.58 -13.18
CA ALA A 156 -9.46 8.88 -13.72
C ALA A 156 -9.18 10.37 -13.69
N VAL A 157 -7.92 10.72 -13.46
CA VAL A 157 -7.40 12.08 -13.55
C VAL A 157 -6.13 12.11 -14.39
N THR A 158 -5.95 13.17 -15.18
CA THR A 158 -4.69 13.38 -15.92
C THR A 158 -3.99 14.61 -15.33
N ILE A 159 -2.75 14.41 -14.90
CA ILE A 159 -1.92 15.46 -14.31
C ILE A 159 -0.62 15.53 -15.10
N SER A 160 -0.31 16.69 -15.67
CA SER A 160 0.89 16.91 -16.51
C SER A 160 1.08 15.89 -17.64
N GLY A 161 -0.04 15.35 -18.17
CA GLY A 161 -0.03 14.36 -19.25
C GLY A 161 0.11 12.89 -18.80
N LEU A 162 0.32 12.63 -17.52
CA LEU A 162 0.26 11.29 -16.94
C LEU A 162 -1.14 11.03 -16.37
N GLN A 163 -1.77 9.95 -16.82
CA GLN A 163 -3.09 9.56 -16.36
C GLN A 163 -2.98 8.60 -15.18
N PHE A 164 -3.77 8.85 -14.15
CA PHE A 164 -4.01 7.93 -13.04
C PHE A 164 -5.45 7.44 -13.11
N VAL A 165 -5.63 6.13 -13.08
CA VAL A 165 -6.94 5.48 -12.98
C VAL A 165 -7.03 4.86 -11.60
N GLY A 166 -7.98 5.28 -10.79
CA GLY A 166 -8.22 4.73 -9.45
C GLY A 166 -9.46 3.84 -9.46
N LEU A 167 -9.28 2.61 -9.02
CA LEU A 167 -10.35 1.63 -8.90
C LEU A 167 -10.90 1.60 -7.47
N GLU A 168 -12.19 1.28 -7.34
CA GLU A 168 -12.76 0.83 -6.09
C GLU A 168 -12.15 -0.51 -5.67
N ASP A 169 -12.16 -0.84 -4.37
CA ASP A 169 -11.60 -2.10 -3.91
C ASP A 169 -12.38 -3.32 -4.45
N LEU A 170 -11.66 -4.37 -4.79
CA LEU A 170 -12.20 -5.62 -5.34
C LEU A 170 -13.30 -6.25 -4.47
N TRP A 171 -13.22 -6.05 -3.15
CA TRP A 171 -14.20 -6.61 -2.21
C TRP A 171 -15.34 -5.66 -1.88
N SER A 172 -15.30 -4.42 -2.40
CA SER A 172 -16.37 -3.46 -2.21
C SER A 172 -17.57 -3.80 -3.10
N PRO A 173 -18.82 -3.46 -2.69
CA PRO A 173 -20.01 -3.71 -3.50
C PRO A 173 -20.10 -2.82 -4.73
N VAL A 174 -19.23 -1.81 -4.86
CA VAL A 174 -19.21 -0.83 -5.95
C VAL A 174 -17.98 -1.01 -6.87
N PHE A 175 -17.31 -2.15 -6.77
CA PHE A 175 -16.23 -2.51 -7.69
C PHE A 175 -16.79 -2.68 -9.10
N ASP A 176 -16.50 -1.73 -9.98
CA ASP A 176 -16.87 -1.76 -11.39
C ASP A 176 -15.79 -1.10 -12.26
N PRO A 177 -14.67 -1.82 -12.52
CA PRO A 177 -13.55 -1.25 -13.26
C PRO A 177 -13.69 -1.33 -14.79
N GLY A 178 -14.63 -2.12 -15.29
CA GLY A 178 -14.64 -2.56 -16.70
C GLY A 178 -14.64 -1.39 -17.69
N GLU A 179 -15.56 -0.46 -17.57
CA GLU A 179 -15.66 0.66 -18.51
C GLU A 179 -14.50 1.65 -18.41
N ILE A 180 -13.99 1.91 -17.19
CA ILE A 180 -12.97 2.94 -17.01
C ILE A 180 -11.62 2.49 -17.53
N ILE A 181 -11.25 1.22 -17.35
CA ILE A 181 -10.00 0.67 -17.87
C ILE A 181 -10.07 0.60 -19.40
N ILE A 182 -11.16 0.09 -19.98
CA ILE A 182 -11.32 -0.05 -21.42
C ILE A 182 -11.35 1.33 -22.11
N LYS A 183 -12.12 2.28 -21.59
CA LYS A 183 -12.23 3.63 -22.17
C LYS A 183 -10.96 4.47 -22.05
N LYS A 184 -10.09 4.16 -21.07
CA LYS A 184 -8.92 4.98 -20.75
C LYS A 184 -7.58 4.33 -21.12
N SER A 185 -7.57 3.08 -21.58
CA SER A 185 -6.36 2.36 -22.01
C SER A 185 -5.90 2.69 -23.44
N GLY A 186 -6.21 3.89 -23.94
CA GLY A 186 -5.68 4.42 -25.19
C GLY A 186 -4.18 4.75 -25.13
N ASP A 187 -3.69 5.52 -26.10
CA ASP A 187 -2.26 5.88 -26.25
C ASP A 187 -1.67 6.78 -25.13
N ALA A 188 -2.45 7.08 -24.09
CA ALA A 188 -2.00 7.93 -22.99
C ALA A 188 -1.17 7.13 -21.98
N SER A 189 -0.09 7.73 -21.48
CA SER A 189 0.65 7.22 -20.32
C SER A 189 -0.28 7.03 -19.14
N THR A 190 -0.44 5.80 -18.67
CA THR A 190 -1.43 5.49 -17.64
C THR A 190 -0.82 4.62 -16.55
N ILE A 191 -1.11 4.96 -15.30
CA ILE A 191 -0.85 4.15 -14.10
C ILE A 191 -2.20 3.84 -13.46
N VAL A 192 -2.47 2.56 -13.20
CA VAL A 192 -3.68 2.12 -12.49
C VAL A 192 -3.36 1.92 -11.01
N LEU A 193 -4.21 2.46 -10.17
CA LEU A 193 -4.18 2.25 -8.72
C LEU A 193 -5.31 1.30 -8.35
N CYS A 194 -5.00 0.18 -7.72
CA CYS A 194 -5.99 -0.68 -7.10
C CYS A 194 -5.43 -1.23 -5.79
N HIS A 195 -6.26 -1.32 -4.76
CA HIS A 195 -5.77 -1.76 -3.45
C HIS A 195 -5.43 -3.25 -3.44
N ASN A 196 -6.37 -4.09 -3.83
CA ASN A 196 -6.24 -5.55 -3.79
C ASN A 196 -5.56 -6.07 -5.07
N PRO A 197 -4.39 -6.75 -4.98
CA PRO A 197 -3.67 -7.24 -6.14
C PRO A 197 -4.36 -8.38 -6.90
N ASP A 198 -5.32 -9.10 -6.30
CA ASP A 198 -6.14 -10.10 -7.01
C ASP A 198 -6.94 -9.48 -8.16
N THR A 199 -7.15 -8.16 -8.15
CA THR A 199 -7.74 -7.41 -9.27
C THR A 199 -6.96 -7.64 -10.58
N ALA A 200 -5.66 -7.90 -10.51
CA ALA A 200 -4.84 -8.17 -11.69
C ALA A 200 -5.24 -9.46 -12.45
N ASP A 201 -5.90 -10.38 -11.78
CA ASP A 201 -6.37 -11.65 -12.35
C ASP A 201 -7.83 -11.56 -12.87
N GLU A 202 -8.53 -10.44 -12.63
CA GLU A 202 -9.87 -10.22 -13.16
C GLU A 202 -9.84 -9.93 -14.67
N SER A 203 -10.93 -10.25 -15.37
CA SER A 203 -11.04 -10.09 -16.84
C SER A 203 -11.42 -8.69 -17.30
N VAL A 204 -10.97 -7.66 -16.59
CA VAL A 204 -11.37 -6.25 -16.80
C VAL A 204 -10.35 -5.40 -17.55
N TRP A 205 -9.18 -5.96 -17.86
CA TRP A 205 -8.02 -5.19 -18.30
C TRP A 205 -8.00 -4.82 -19.77
N GLY A 206 -8.81 -5.47 -20.63
CA GLY A 206 -8.87 -5.19 -22.06
C GLY A 206 -7.49 -5.18 -22.73
N GLN A 207 -7.13 -4.04 -23.32
CA GLN A 207 -5.82 -3.82 -23.97
C GLN A 207 -4.83 -3.05 -23.07
N TYR A 208 -5.14 -2.86 -21.79
CA TYR A 208 -4.27 -2.13 -20.89
C TYR A 208 -2.88 -2.79 -20.78
N LYS A 209 -1.84 -1.96 -20.97
CA LYS A 209 -0.43 -2.34 -20.86
C LYS A 209 0.24 -1.27 -20.00
N GLY A 210 0.55 -1.57 -18.78
CA GLY A 210 1.15 -0.56 -17.90
C GLY A 210 1.26 -1.05 -16.47
N TRP A 211 1.49 -0.10 -15.58
CA TRP A 211 1.69 -0.36 -14.17
C TRP A 211 0.40 -0.36 -13.37
N ILE A 212 0.30 -1.34 -12.50
CA ILE A 212 -0.72 -1.46 -11.47
C ILE A 212 -0.01 -1.31 -10.12
N LEU A 213 -0.41 -0.34 -9.31
CA LEU A 213 0.17 -0.10 -7.99
C LEU A 213 -0.82 -0.50 -6.91
N CYS A 214 -0.40 -1.43 -6.03
CA CYS A 214 -1.26 -2.11 -5.05
C CYS A 214 -0.69 -2.04 -3.64
N GLY A 215 -1.56 -2.32 -2.64
CA GLY A 215 -1.22 -2.56 -1.25
C GLY A 215 -1.75 -3.90 -0.75
N HIS A 216 -2.55 -3.87 0.34
CA HIS A 216 -3.39 -4.94 0.87
C HIS A 216 -2.67 -6.10 1.55
N THR A 217 -1.60 -6.61 0.97
CA THR A 217 -0.98 -7.87 1.42
C THR A 217 -0.10 -7.72 2.65
N HIS A 218 0.37 -6.51 2.92
CA HIS A 218 1.42 -6.24 3.92
C HIS A 218 2.66 -7.14 3.78
N GLY A 219 2.88 -7.74 2.59
CA GLY A 219 3.89 -8.77 2.40
C GLY A 219 3.68 -10.03 3.25
N GLY A 220 2.46 -10.20 3.80
CA GLY A 220 2.09 -11.24 4.77
C GLY A 220 2.50 -10.93 6.21
N GLN A 221 3.00 -9.74 6.51
CA GLN A 221 3.51 -9.26 7.82
C GLN A 221 4.61 -10.12 8.46
N CYS A 222 4.49 -11.45 8.39
CA CYS A 222 5.47 -12.40 8.92
C CYS A 222 5.89 -13.38 7.83
N LYS A 223 7.18 -13.43 7.53
CA LYS A 223 7.74 -14.35 6.55
C LYS A 223 8.90 -15.12 7.19
N PRO A 224 8.72 -16.40 7.52
CA PRO A 224 9.83 -17.21 7.99
C PRO A 224 10.95 -17.25 6.96
N PRO A 225 12.23 -17.34 7.37
CA PRO A 225 13.33 -17.49 6.43
C PRO A 225 13.11 -18.69 5.50
N PHE A 226 13.31 -18.48 4.19
CA PHE A 226 13.19 -19.50 3.13
C PHE A 226 11.78 -20.07 2.89
N LEU A 227 10.76 -19.62 3.62
CA LEU A 227 9.38 -20.05 3.44
C LEU A 227 8.49 -18.89 2.97
N PRO A 228 7.38 -19.18 2.28
CA PRO A 228 6.40 -18.15 1.97
C PRO A 228 5.71 -17.65 3.26
N PRO A 229 5.11 -16.45 3.22
CA PRO A 229 4.29 -15.97 4.33
C PRO A 229 3.14 -16.96 4.59
N PRO A 230 2.88 -17.35 5.84
CA PRO A 230 1.82 -18.32 6.17
C PRO A 230 0.42 -17.75 5.97
N LEU A 231 0.26 -16.42 6.05
CA LEU A 231 -1.02 -15.73 5.89
C LEU A 231 -0.88 -14.64 4.83
N LEU A 232 -1.75 -14.70 3.83
CA LEU A 232 -1.90 -13.66 2.82
C LEU A 232 -3.39 -13.47 2.55
N PRO A 233 -3.91 -12.23 2.60
CA PRO A 233 -5.33 -11.94 2.39
C PRO A 233 -5.70 -11.88 0.90
N VAL A 234 -5.14 -12.75 0.07
CA VAL A 234 -5.36 -12.81 -1.39
C VAL A 234 -5.62 -14.24 -1.84
N LYS A 235 -6.33 -14.41 -2.95
CA LYS A 235 -6.56 -15.71 -3.59
C LYS A 235 -5.27 -16.21 -4.24
N ASN A 236 -4.61 -15.36 -5.03
CA ASN A 236 -3.35 -15.68 -5.69
C ASN A 236 -2.17 -15.53 -4.72
N LYS A 237 -1.74 -16.63 -4.12
CA LYS A 237 -0.67 -16.64 -3.10
C LYS A 237 0.72 -16.25 -3.63
N ARG A 238 0.88 -16.04 -4.94
CA ARG A 238 2.10 -15.45 -5.52
C ARG A 238 2.22 -13.97 -5.20
N TYR A 239 1.10 -13.25 -5.06
CA TYR A 239 1.06 -11.81 -4.84
C TYR A 239 1.40 -11.47 -3.39
N THR A 240 2.69 -11.43 -3.10
CA THR A 240 3.21 -11.10 -1.77
C THR A 240 3.58 -9.62 -1.65
N SER A 241 4.68 -9.20 -2.25
CA SER A 241 5.17 -7.81 -2.27
C SER A 241 6.22 -7.65 -3.35
N GLY A 242 6.47 -6.39 -3.77
CA GLY A 242 7.43 -6.06 -4.81
C GLY A 242 6.84 -6.14 -6.21
N GLU A 243 7.69 -6.32 -7.20
CA GLU A 243 7.31 -6.27 -8.61
C GLU A 243 6.90 -7.64 -9.18
N PHE A 244 5.87 -7.63 -10.03
CA PHE A 244 5.36 -8.78 -10.76
C PHE A 244 5.16 -8.45 -12.23
N ALA A 245 5.69 -9.30 -13.11
CA ALA A 245 5.31 -9.32 -14.52
C ALA A 245 4.00 -10.11 -14.67
N LEU A 246 3.04 -9.50 -15.38
CA LEU A 246 1.71 -10.07 -15.64
C LEU A 246 1.51 -10.35 -17.12
N SER A 247 0.45 -11.10 -17.45
CA SER A 247 0.03 -11.30 -18.83
C SER A 247 -0.36 -9.98 -19.51
N GLY A 248 -0.26 -9.91 -20.84
CA GLY A 248 -0.63 -8.72 -21.61
C GLY A 248 0.33 -7.54 -21.46
N ASN A 249 1.60 -7.77 -21.12
CA ASN A 249 2.63 -6.74 -20.90
C ASN A 249 2.26 -5.76 -19.76
N ARG A 250 1.46 -6.19 -18.80
CA ARG A 250 1.19 -5.44 -17.58
C ARG A 250 2.29 -5.72 -16.55
N ARG A 251 2.51 -4.77 -15.67
CA ARG A 251 3.40 -4.90 -14.50
C ARG A 251 2.64 -4.48 -13.26
N MET A 252 2.92 -5.07 -12.15
CA MET A 252 2.31 -4.74 -10.87
C MET A 252 3.39 -4.54 -9.81
N TYR A 253 3.20 -3.56 -8.95
CA TYR A 253 3.98 -3.44 -7.73
C TYR A 253 3.05 -3.48 -6.52
N ILE A 254 3.39 -4.31 -5.55
CA ILE A 254 2.64 -4.48 -4.31
C ILE A 254 3.49 -3.96 -3.15
N SER A 255 3.04 -2.87 -2.52
CA SER A 255 3.67 -2.32 -1.33
C SER A 255 3.43 -3.22 -0.12
N ARG A 256 4.42 -3.26 0.79
CA ARG A 256 4.28 -3.93 2.09
C ARG A 256 3.49 -3.11 3.11
N GLY A 257 3.07 -1.89 2.73
CA GLY A 257 2.30 -0.99 3.59
C GLY A 257 3.09 -0.40 4.75
N VAL A 258 2.56 0.66 5.33
CA VAL A 258 3.18 1.41 6.44
C VAL A 258 2.67 0.89 7.78
N GLY A 259 1.35 0.80 7.94
CA GLY A 259 0.72 0.35 9.17
C GLY A 259 0.64 -1.17 9.33
N HIS A 260 -0.28 -1.62 10.15
CA HIS A 260 -0.51 -3.04 10.44
C HIS A 260 -1.91 -3.28 11.01
N LEU A 261 -2.44 -4.47 10.79
CA LEU A 261 -3.69 -4.94 11.44
C LEU A 261 -3.39 -5.47 12.85
N LEU A 262 -2.27 -6.16 13.00
CA LEU A 262 -1.68 -6.58 14.26
C LEU A 262 -0.27 -6.02 14.30
N GLN A 263 0.16 -5.53 15.45
CA GLN A 263 1.51 -4.97 15.64
C GLN A 263 2.56 -6.09 15.71
N VAL A 264 2.67 -6.87 14.63
CA VAL A 264 3.67 -7.94 14.50
C VAL A 264 4.18 -7.96 13.07
N ARG A 265 5.51 -7.78 12.91
CA ARG A 265 6.19 -8.00 11.63
C ARG A 265 7.45 -8.82 11.87
N PHE A 266 7.72 -9.76 10.97
CA PHE A 266 8.94 -10.57 11.01
C PHE A 266 9.47 -10.80 9.60
N ASN A 267 10.67 -10.29 9.32
CA ASN A 267 11.33 -10.34 8.01
C ASN A 267 10.49 -9.70 6.89
N VAL A 268 9.62 -8.74 7.26
CA VAL A 268 8.76 -7.96 6.37
C VAL A 268 8.59 -6.54 6.93
N ARG A 269 9.59 -5.72 6.77
CA ARG A 269 9.58 -4.32 7.23
C ARG A 269 8.49 -3.51 6.53
N PRO A 270 7.85 -2.53 7.20
CA PRO A 270 7.01 -1.53 6.55
C PRO A 270 7.77 -0.85 5.41
N GLU A 271 7.05 -0.46 4.36
CA GLU A 271 7.67 0.06 3.15
C GLU A 271 6.94 1.30 2.61
N ILE A 272 7.73 2.26 2.13
CA ILE A 272 7.28 3.32 1.22
C ILE A 272 8.16 3.25 -0.02
N PRO A 273 7.64 2.73 -1.16
CA PRO A 273 8.35 2.80 -2.44
C PRO A 273 8.36 4.24 -2.95
N VAL A 274 9.53 4.68 -3.41
CA VAL A 274 9.74 5.96 -4.08
C VAL A 274 10.23 5.66 -5.48
N PHE A 275 9.31 5.57 -6.40
CA PHE A 275 9.58 5.25 -7.79
C PHE A 275 10.25 6.43 -8.49
N ARG A 276 11.15 6.12 -9.43
CA ARG A 276 11.61 7.07 -10.43
C ARG A 276 10.91 6.79 -11.75
N LEU A 277 10.14 7.75 -12.25
CA LEU A 277 9.50 7.67 -13.55
C LEU A 277 10.56 7.67 -14.65
N GLN A 278 10.40 6.79 -15.63
CA GLN A 278 11.31 6.66 -16.78
C GLN A 278 10.48 6.45 -18.04
N ALA A 279 10.83 7.11 -19.14
CA ALA A 279 10.22 6.79 -20.42
C ALA A 279 10.63 5.37 -20.85
N SER A 280 9.65 4.58 -21.27
CA SER A 280 9.90 3.29 -21.92
C SER A 280 9.38 3.34 -23.35
N GLY A 281 10.17 2.81 -24.26
CA GLY A 281 9.81 2.66 -25.67
C GLY A 281 8.71 1.62 -25.86
#